data_a851988e85fe9d5b1a083b255e702676
#
_entry.id   a851988e85fe9d5b1a083b255e702676
#
_cell.length_a   1.000
_cell.length_b   1.000
_cell.length_c   1.000
_cell.angle_alpha   90.00
_cell.angle_beta   90.00
_cell.angle_gamma   90.00
#
_symmetry.space_group_name_H-M   'P 1'
#
loop_
_entity.id
_entity.type
_entity.pdbx_description
1 polymer ?
#
loop_
_entity_poly.entity_id
_entity_poly.type
_entity_poly.pdbx_seq_one_letter_code
_entity_poly.pdbx_strand_id
1 'polypeptide(L)'
;MKDTSVAGRYARALLLLIERHQPAGQARIEQLERTLGDLQSLAELVRPGSRLGDLLTHPQVRPEDKRAVLRKALDGRAERTVVVFADLLLRKHRLVLAPEIAREFVAIVDRAKGVQHAQVVSAVPLTPDELTRLHANLEKRTGKKITVTTAIDPSLVGGAYARIGDRIIDRSVSTLLQSIANRLYEVSV
;
A
#
# COMPACT_ATOMS: atom_id res chain seq x y z
N MET A 1 -1.14 11.74 -6.47
CA MET A 1 -0.25 10.61 -6.83
C MET A 1 -0.64 10.12 -8.21
N LYS A 2 0.27 10.21 -9.16
CA LYS A 2 0.06 9.67 -10.50
C LYS A 2 0.25 8.15 -10.40
N ASP A 3 -0.86 7.39 -10.40
CA ASP A 3 -0.82 5.93 -10.55
C ASP A 3 -0.34 5.60 -11.96
N THR A 4 0.95 5.63 -12.12
CA THR A 4 1.59 5.37 -13.41
C THR A 4 1.85 3.87 -13.58
N SER A 5 1.71 3.09 -12.49
CA SER A 5 1.93 1.65 -12.53
C SER A 5 0.74 0.92 -13.14
N VAL A 6 1.03 -0.11 -13.93
CA VAL A 6 -0.01 -1.01 -14.48
C VAL A 6 -0.79 -1.67 -13.34
N ALA A 7 -0.10 -2.03 -12.25
CA ALA A 7 -0.68 -2.62 -11.05
C ALA A 7 -1.72 -1.70 -10.40
N GLY A 8 -1.42 -0.40 -10.25
CA GLY A 8 -2.36 0.59 -9.70
C GLY A 8 -3.64 0.72 -10.52
N ARG A 9 -3.56 0.62 -11.86
CA ARG A 9 -4.75 0.62 -12.72
C ARG A 9 -5.64 -0.59 -12.49
N TYR A 10 -5.06 -1.78 -12.30
CA TYR A 10 -5.81 -2.99 -12.00
C TYR A 10 -6.42 -2.95 -10.60
N ALA A 11 -5.68 -2.49 -9.60
CA ALA A 11 -6.20 -2.31 -8.24
C ALA A 11 -7.39 -1.34 -8.21
N ARG A 12 -7.30 -0.23 -8.95
CA ARG A 12 -8.40 0.74 -9.07
C ARG A 12 -9.60 0.17 -9.83
N ALA A 13 -9.39 -0.60 -10.88
CA ALA A 13 -10.47 -1.26 -11.61
C ALA A 13 -11.25 -2.23 -10.69
N LEU A 14 -10.54 -2.95 -9.83
CA LEU A 14 -11.15 -3.85 -8.85
C LEU A 14 -11.95 -3.07 -7.80
N LEU A 15 -11.43 -1.94 -7.31
CA LEU A 15 -12.17 -1.03 -6.43
C LEU A 15 -13.49 -0.58 -7.06
N LEU A 16 -13.46 -0.11 -8.31
CA LEU A 16 -14.66 0.35 -9.02
C LEU A 16 -15.71 -0.75 -9.19
N LEU A 17 -15.27 -2.00 -9.39
CA LEU A 17 -16.18 -3.15 -9.43
C LEU A 17 -16.88 -3.36 -8.08
N ILE A 18 -16.15 -3.25 -6.99
CA ILE A 18 -16.69 -3.40 -5.63
C ILE A 18 -17.65 -2.23 -5.32
N GLU A 19 -17.25 -1.00 -5.63
CA GLU A 19 -18.07 0.20 -5.41
C GLU A 19 -19.40 0.15 -6.18
N ARG A 20 -19.42 -0.45 -7.35
CA ARG A 20 -20.64 -0.63 -8.16
C ARG A 20 -21.65 -1.58 -7.52
N HIS A 21 -21.16 -2.57 -6.75
CA HIS A 21 -22.01 -3.59 -6.14
C HIS A 21 -22.33 -3.30 -4.68
N GLN A 22 -21.48 -2.52 -4.01
CA GLN A 22 -21.61 -2.19 -2.59
C GLN A 22 -21.56 -0.67 -2.40
N PRO A 23 -22.63 -0.03 -1.91
CA PRO A 23 -22.62 1.39 -1.57
C PRO A 23 -21.63 1.67 -0.43
N ALA A 24 -21.32 2.95 -0.21
CA ALA A 24 -20.42 3.35 0.87
C ALA A 24 -20.94 2.89 2.23
N GLY A 25 -20.05 2.36 3.08
CA GLY A 25 -20.38 1.90 4.42
C GLY A 25 -19.49 0.74 4.88
N GLN A 26 -19.81 0.20 6.05
CA GLN A 26 -19.06 -0.88 6.68
C GLN A 26 -18.99 -2.14 5.79
N ALA A 27 -20.10 -2.50 5.15
CA ALA A 27 -20.16 -3.65 4.25
C ALA A 27 -19.15 -3.56 3.09
N ARG A 28 -18.91 -2.33 2.56
CA ARG A 28 -17.89 -2.13 1.53
C ARG A 28 -16.48 -2.33 2.07
N ILE A 29 -16.20 -1.88 3.29
CA ILE A 29 -14.88 -2.05 3.92
C ILE A 29 -14.61 -3.54 4.11
N GLU A 30 -15.57 -4.30 4.63
CA GLU A 30 -15.45 -5.75 4.81
C GLU A 30 -15.22 -6.48 3.48
N GLN A 31 -15.93 -6.06 2.42
CA GLN A 31 -15.73 -6.60 1.08
C GLN A 31 -14.33 -6.31 0.54
N LEU A 32 -13.83 -5.09 0.73
CA LEU A 32 -12.46 -4.71 0.34
C LEU A 32 -11.41 -5.53 1.10
N GLU A 33 -11.62 -5.79 2.38
CA GLU A 33 -10.73 -6.63 3.19
C GLU A 33 -10.70 -8.09 2.71
N ARG A 34 -11.88 -8.67 2.43
CA ARG A 34 -11.97 -10.03 1.89
C ARG A 34 -11.25 -10.12 0.54
N THR A 35 -11.55 -9.17 -0.35
CA THR A 35 -10.88 -9.09 -1.67
C THR A 35 -9.36 -8.94 -1.53
N LEU A 36 -8.88 -8.16 -0.54
CA LEU A 36 -7.46 -8.04 -0.27
C LEU A 36 -6.85 -9.39 0.18
N GLY A 37 -7.50 -10.10 1.09
CA GLY A 37 -7.06 -11.43 1.53
C GLY A 37 -6.96 -12.42 0.37
N ASP A 38 -7.94 -12.42 -0.52
CA ASP A 38 -7.96 -13.26 -1.71
C ASP A 38 -6.85 -12.87 -2.71
N LEU A 39 -6.60 -11.56 -2.89
CA LEU A 39 -5.48 -11.08 -3.73
C LEU A 39 -4.12 -11.47 -3.16
N GLN A 40 -3.96 -11.42 -1.85
CA GLN A 40 -2.74 -11.86 -1.17
C GLN A 40 -2.54 -13.37 -1.36
N SER A 41 -3.61 -14.15 -1.22
CA SER A 41 -3.59 -15.59 -1.49
C SER A 41 -3.21 -15.89 -2.94
N LEU A 42 -3.77 -15.14 -3.90
CA LEU A 42 -3.40 -15.24 -5.31
C LEU A 42 -1.92 -14.86 -5.52
N ALA A 43 -1.43 -13.81 -4.89
CA ALA A 43 -0.04 -13.36 -4.99
C ALA A 43 0.94 -14.44 -4.49
N GLU A 44 0.62 -15.11 -3.39
CA GLU A 44 1.43 -16.23 -2.88
C GLU A 44 1.42 -17.43 -3.84
N LEU A 45 0.26 -17.75 -4.43
CA LEU A 45 0.16 -18.84 -5.41
C LEU A 45 1.03 -18.59 -6.65
N VAL A 46 1.16 -17.34 -7.08
CA VAL A 46 1.90 -16.95 -8.30
C VAL A 46 3.35 -16.54 -8.01
N ARG A 47 3.77 -16.61 -6.77
CA ARG A 47 5.12 -16.23 -6.35
C ARG A 47 6.19 -16.95 -7.20
N PRO A 48 7.21 -16.22 -7.69
CA PRO A 48 8.35 -16.84 -8.38
C PRO A 48 8.99 -17.95 -7.54
N GLY A 49 9.25 -19.12 -8.16
CA GLY A 49 9.78 -20.29 -7.46
C GLY A 49 8.71 -21.16 -6.79
N SER A 50 7.42 -20.80 -6.86
CA SER A 50 6.35 -21.73 -6.52
C SER A 50 6.04 -22.64 -7.70
N ARG A 51 5.79 -23.94 -7.43
CA ARG A 51 5.44 -24.91 -8.50
C ARG A 51 4.27 -24.43 -9.36
N LEU A 52 3.35 -23.74 -8.78
CA LEU A 52 2.14 -23.23 -9.42
C LEU A 52 2.42 -21.95 -10.19
N GLY A 53 3.22 -21.03 -9.64
CA GLY A 53 3.67 -19.82 -10.31
C GLY A 53 4.48 -20.13 -11.57
N ASP A 54 5.42 -21.06 -11.46
CA ASP A 54 6.25 -21.47 -12.60
C ASP A 54 5.41 -22.11 -13.72
N LEU A 55 4.44 -22.97 -13.36
CA LEU A 55 3.51 -23.57 -14.33
C LEU A 55 2.64 -22.50 -15.02
N LEU A 56 2.08 -21.57 -14.26
CA LEU A 56 1.18 -20.53 -14.78
C LEU A 56 1.91 -19.52 -15.67
N THR A 57 3.20 -19.31 -15.44
CA THR A 57 4.03 -18.39 -16.24
C THR A 57 4.74 -19.08 -17.41
N HIS A 58 4.85 -20.41 -17.39
CA HIS A 58 5.59 -21.16 -18.38
C HIS A 58 5.01 -21.02 -19.81
N PRO A 59 5.78 -20.65 -20.83
CA PRO A 59 5.25 -20.35 -22.16
C PRO A 59 4.70 -21.58 -22.89
N GLN A 60 5.21 -22.78 -22.61
CA GLN A 60 4.78 -24.02 -23.28
C GLN A 60 3.49 -24.63 -22.75
N VAL A 61 2.99 -24.17 -21.59
CA VAL A 61 1.74 -24.66 -21.00
C VAL A 61 0.56 -23.98 -21.71
N ARG A 62 -0.41 -24.77 -22.16
CA ARG A 62 -1.59 -24.28 -22.87
C ARG A 62 -2.41 -23.33 -21.98
N PRO A 63 -2.99 -22.25 -22.56
CA PRO A 63 -3.79 -21.29 -21.80
C PRO A 63 -4.99 -21.94 -21.07
N GLU A 64 -5.56 -23.00 -21.64
CA GLU A 64 -6.69 -23.73 -21.08
C GLU A 64 -6.30 -24.49 -19.80
N ASP A 65 -5.14 -25.15 -19.83
CA ASP A 65 -4.61 -25.89 -18.69
C ASP A 65 -4.28 -24.91 -17.54
N LYS A 66 -3.66 -23.77 -17.86
CA LYS A 66 -3.40 -22.70 -16.88
C LYS A 66 -4.70 -22.23 -16.21
N ARG A 67 -5.77 -22.02 -17.00
CA ARG A 67 -7.06 -21.61 -16.47
C ARG A 67 -7.69 -22.68 -15.58
N ALA A 68 -7.63 -23.94 -15.99
CA ALA A 68 -8.19 -25.05 -15.24
C ALA A 68 -7.50 -25.16 -13.87
N VAL A 69 -6.16 -25.07 -13.87
CA VAL A 69 -5.36 -25.12 -12.64
C VAL A 69 -5.64 -23.90 -11.75
N LEU A 70 -5.67 -22.69 -12.32
CA LEU A 70 -5.96 -21.46 -11.55
C LEU A 70 -7.34 -21.50 -10.92
N ARG A 71 -8.36 -21.91 -11.66
CA ARG A 71 -9.73 -22.06 -11.13
C ARG A 71 -9.76 -23.08 -10.00
N LYS A 72 -9.17 -24.26 -10.19
CA LYS A 72 -9.13 -25.30 -9.17
C LYS A 72 -8.39 -24.85 -7.90
N ALA A 73 -7.36 -24.03 -8.04
CA ALA A 73 -6.61 -23.48 -6.90
C ALA A 73 -7.39 -22.42 -6.10
N LEU A 74 -8.27 -21.66 -6.78
CA LEU A 74 -9.08 -20.60 -6.16
C LEU A 74 -10.50 -21.04 -5.81
N ASP A 75 -10.94 -22.23 -6.28
CA ASP A 75 -12.29 -22.73 -6.07
C ASP A 75 -12.56 -22.93 -4.57
N GLY A 76 -13.69 -22.35 -4.09
CA GLY A 76 -14.07 -22.38 -2.68
C GLY A 76 -13.16 -21.59 -1.72
N ARG A 77 -12.10 -20.93 -2.22
CA ARG A 77 -11.13 -20.18 -1.40
C ARG A 77 -11.14 -18.69 -1.66
N ALA A 78 -11.57 -18.27 -2.82
CA ALA A 78 -11.61 -16.87 -3.21
C ALA A 78 -13.00 -16.48 -3.74
N GLU A 79 -13.35 -15.23 -3.57
CA GLU A 79 -14.60 -14.68 -4.12
C GLU A 79 -14.60 -14.74 -5.65
N ARG A 80 -15.81 -14.89 -6.19
CA ARG A 80 -16.03 -14.95 -7.65
C ARG A 80 -15.38 -13.77 -8.39
N THR A 81 -15.40 -12.59 -7.81
CA THR A 81 -14.79 -11.37 -8.36
C THR A 81 -13.28 -11.55 -8.55
N VAL A 82 -12.59 -12.11 -7.56
CA VAL A 82 -11.14 -12.37 -7.63
C VAL A 82 -10.81 -13.49 -8.62
N VAL A 83 -11.63 -14.52 -8.70
CA VAL A 83 -11.48 -15.62 -9.69
C VAL A 83 -11.57 -15.07 -11.12
N VAL A 84 -12.58 -14.25 -11.42
CA VAL A 84 -12.74 -13.60 -12.73
C VAL A 84 -11.59 -12.65 -13.02
N PHE A 85 -11.16 -11.91 -12.03
CA PHE A 85 -10.01 -10.99 -12.14
C PHE A 85 -8.70 -11.74 -12.42
N ALA A 86 -8.46 -12.85 -11.74
CA ALA A 86 -7.30 -13.70 -11.98
C ALA A 86 -7.30 -14.32 -13.40
N ASP A 87 -8.47 -14.75 -13.92
CA ASP A 87 -8.61 -15.19 -15.31
C ASP A 87 -8.31 -14.06 -16.29
N LEU A 88 -8.74 -12.83 -16.01
CA LEU A 88 -8.40 -11.66 -16.81
C LEU A 88 -6.89 -11.39 -16.84
N LEU A 89 -6.23 -11.43 -15.68
CA LEU A 89 -4.78 -11.25 -15.58
C LEU A 89 -4.02 -12.33 -16.36
N LEU A 90 -4.49 -13.57 -16.29
CA LEU A 90 -3.91 -14.69 -17.03
C LEU A 90 -4.02 -14.48 -18.55
N ARG A 91 -5.22 -14.09 -19.05
CA ARG A 91 -5.44 -13.77 -20.47
C ARG A 91 -4.58 -12.64 -20.98
N LYS A 92 -4.28 -11.66 -20.13
CA LYS A 92 -3.44 -10.50 -20.47
C LYS A 92 -1.94 -10.76 -20.25
N HIS A 93 -1.55 -11.98 -19.89
CA HIS A 93 -0.18 -12.34 -19.53
C HIS A 93 0.41 -11.45 -18.41
N ARG A 94 -0.44 -11.03 -17.47
CA ARG A 94 -0.10 -10.09 -16.38
C ARG A 94 -0.29 -10.68 -14.99
N LEU A 95 -0.43 -11.99 -14.90
CA LEU A 95 -0.62 -12.68 -13.63
C LEU A 95 0.58 -12.48 -12.68
N VAL A 96 1.78 -12.30 -13.23
CA VAL A 96 3.02 -11.97 -12.49
C VAL A 96 2.89 -10.66 -11.69
N LEU A 97 2.00 -9.75 -12.10
CA LEU A 97 1.75 -8.50 -11.38
C LEU A 97 0.84 -8.66 -10.14
N ALA A 98 0.33 -9.86 -9.86
CA ALA A 98 -0.58 -10.07 -8.73
C ALA A 98 -0.01 -9.60 -7.38
N PRO A 99 1.28 -9.82 -7.03
CA PRO A 99 1.87 -9.29 -5.80
C PRO A 99 1.91 -7.76 -5.74
N GLU A 100 2.16 -7.11 -6.88
CA GLU A 100 2.17 -5.65 -6.96
C GLU A 100 0.76 -5.07 -6.88
N ILE A 101 -0.21 -5.72 -7.52
CA ILE A 101 -1.63 -5.35 -7.46
C ILE A 101 -2.14 -5.47 -6.02
N ALA A 102 -1.79 -6.55 -5.31
CA ALA A 102 -2.14 -6.72 -3.91
C ALA A 102 -1.57 -5.60 -3.02
N ARG A 103 -0.31 -5.20 -3.24
CA ARG A 103 0.32 -4.08 -2.53
C ARG A 103 -0.38 -2.74 -2.79
N GLU A 104 -0.71 -2.44 -4.04
CA GLU A 104 -1.47 -1.24 -4.39
C GLU A 104 -2.89 -1.26 -3.79
N PHE A 105 -3.49 -2.44 -3.71
CA PHE A 105 -4.83 -2.61 -3.15
C PHE A 105 -4.86 -2.40 -1.63
N VAL A 106 -3.78 -2.72 -0.89
CA VAL A 106 -3.62 -2.36 0.54
C VAL A 106 -3.85 -0.87 0.75
N ALA A 107 -3.20 -0.02 -0.04
CA ALA A 107 -3.36 1.43 0.08
C ALA A 107 -4.81 1.90 -0.18
N ILE A 108 -5.56 1.18 -1.01
CA ILE A 108 -6.98 1.44 -1.26
C ILE A 108 -7.83 1.08 -0.03
N VAL A 109 -7.59 -0.09 0.55
CA VAL A 109 -8.30 -0.56 1.75
C VAL A 109 -8.03 0.38 2.93
N ASP A 110 -6.77 0.74 3.16
CA ASP A 110 -6.38 1.66 4.22
C ASP A 110 -7.05 3.03 4.08
N ARG A 111 -7.12 3.55 2.85
CA ARG A 111 -7.83 4.79 2.57
C ARG A 111 -9.32 4.67 2.85
N ALA A 112 -9.95 3.55 2.49
CA ALA A 112 -11.36 3.29 2.78
C ALA A 112 -11.64 3.19 4.28
N LYS A 113 -10.70 2.65 5.06
CA LYS A 113 -10.75 2.59 6.53
C LYS A 113 -10.43 3.94 7.20
N GLY A 114 -10.02 4.95 6.44
CA GLY A 114 -9.55 6.21 6.98
C GLY A 114 -8.17 6.13 7.64
N VAL A 115 -7.40 5.06 7.37
CA VAL A 115 -6.03 4.90 7.85
C VAL A 115 -5.09 5.70 6.95
N GLN A 116 -4.19 6.47 7.55
CA GLN A 116 -3.12 7.18 6.85
C GLN A 116 -1.76 6.59 7.22
N HIS A 117 -0.89 6.44 6.24
CA HIS A 117 0.49 6.04 6.47
C HIS A 117 1.36 7.29 6.69
N ALA A 118 2.07 7.30 7.80
CA ALA A 118 3.08 8.30 8.13
C ALA A 118 4.47 7.65 8.07
N GLN A 119 5.34 8.15 7.21
CA GLN A 119 6.75 7.80 7.24
C GLN A 119 7.48 8.81 8.12
N VAL A 120 8.05 8.33 9.21
CA VAL A 120 8.84 9.12 10.14
C VAL A 120 10.30 8.81 9.93
N VAL A 121 11.08 9.84 9.65
CA VAL A 121 12.53 9.74 9.50
C VAL A 121 13.17 10.50 10.64
N SER A 122 14.07 9.85 11.39
CA SER A 122 14.76 10.40 12.55
C SER A 122 16.28 10.20 12.43
N ALA A 123 17.05 11.08 13.08
CA ALA A 123 18.51 10.98 13.11
C ALA A 123 18.99 9.75 13.90
N VAL A 124 18.23 9.32 14.90
CA VAL A 124 18.51 8.19 15.79
C VAL A 124 17.27 7.31 15.94
N PRO A 125 17.43 6.05 16.35
CA PRO A 125 16.28 5.19 16.64
C PRO A 125 15.38 5.82 17.70
N LEU A 126 14.06 5.86 17.43
CA LEU A 126 13.08 6.35 18.39
C LEU A 126 12.79 5.28 19.45
N THR A 127 12.69 5.71 20.68
CA THR A 127 12.26 4.84 21.79
C THR A 127 10.77 4.48 21.65
N PRO A 128 10.30 3.37 22.27
CA PRO A 128 8.88 3.01 22.25
C PRO A 128 7.96 4.11 22.78
N ASP A 129 8.38 4.84 23.80
CA ASP A 129 7.63 5.96 24.38
C ASP A 129 7.52 7.14 23.41
N GLU A 130 8.60 7.48 22.71
CA GLU A 130 8.61 8.52 21.70
C GLU A 130 7.71 8.16 20.52
N LEU A 131 7.73 6.89 20.07
CA LEU A 131 6.86 6.40 19.02
C LEU A 131 5.38 6.51 19.43
N THR A 132 5.04 6.14 20.66
CA THR A 132 3.68 6.22 21.18
C THR A 132 3.19 7.67 21.25
N ARG A 133 4.01 8.58 21.75
CA ARG A 133 3.70 10.02 21.79
C ARG A 133 3.57 10.63 20.41
N LEU A 134 4.44 10.24 19.50
CA LEU A 134 4.41 10.69 18.10
C LEU A 134 3.13 10.24 17.42
N HIS A 135 2.77 8.96 17.57
CA HIS A 135 1.56 8.36 17.02
C HIS A 135 0.30 9.13 17.50
N ALA A 136 0.16 9.33 18.82
CA ALA A 136 -0.95 10.07 19.41
C ALA A 136 -1.02 11.53 18.90
N ASN A 137 0.12 12.21 18.78
CA ASN A 137 0.19 13.56 18.25
C ASN A 137 -0.21 13.66 16.78
N LEU A 138 0.21 12.69 15.96
CA LEU A 138 -0.14 12.66 14.54
C LEU A 138 -1.64 12.38 14.36
N GLU A 139 -2.20 11.44 15.10
CA GLU A 139 -3.65 11.16 15.08
C GLU A 139 -4.48 12.36 15.53
N LYS A 140 -4.07 13.03 16.60
CA LYS A 140 -4.74 14.26 17.10
C LYS A 140 -4.73 15.38 16.05
N ARG A 141 -3.63 15.53 15.31
CA ARG A 141 -3.50 16.59 14.28
C ARG A 141 -4.24 16.27 12.99
N THR A 142 -4.36 15.02 12.63
CA THR A 142 -4.99 14.59 11.36
C THR A 142 -6.45 14.21 11.53
N GLY A 143 -6.89 13.88 12.74
CA GLY A 143 -8.22 13.34 13.03
C GLY A 143 -8.45 11.93 12.44
N LYS A 144 -7.37 11.24 12.05
CA LYS A 144 -7.44 9.91 11.39
C LYS A 144 -6.53 8.93 12.08
N LYS A 145 -6.83 7.64 11.95
CA LYS A 145 -5.92 6.58 12.38
C LYS A 145 -4.66 6.63 11.53
N ILE A 146 -3.49 6.50 12.18
CA ILE A 146 -2.19 6.60 11.50
C ILE A 146 -1.41 5.30 11.72
N THR A 147 -0.87 4.75 10.65
CA THR A 147 0.15 3.71 10.72
C THR A 147 1.51 4.37 10.51
N VAL A 148 2.39 4.28 11.52
CA VAL A 148 3.72 4.89 11.48
C VAL A 148 4.74 3.85 11.01
N THR A 149 5.52 4.22 9.99
CA THR A 149 6.72 3.49 9.56
C THR A 149 7.93 4.36 9.87
N THR A 150 8.94 3.83 10.55
CA THR A 150 10.15 4.55 10.93
C THR A 150 11.31 4.23 9.99
N ALA A 151 12.09 5.24 9.66
CA ALA A 151 13.40 5.10 9.00
C ALA A 151 14.44 5.95 9.74
N ILE A 152 15.69 5.56 9.66
CA ILE A 152 16.80 6.29 10.28
C ILE A 152 17.60 6.93 9.16
N ASP A 153 17.84 8.22 9.27
CA ASP A 153 18.71 8.99 8.38
C ASP A 153 19.75 9.74 9.20
N PRO A 154 20.99 9.24 9.29
CA PRO A 154 22.07 9.88 10.04
C PRO A 154 22.50 11.25 9.48
N SER A 155 22.08 11.60 8.25
CA SER A 155 22.37 12.93 7.68
C SER A 155 21.56 14.04 8.35
N LEU A 156 20.49 13.70 9.06
CA LEU A 156 19.80 14.62 9.94
C LEU A 156 20.67 14.88 11.16
N VAL A 157 21.04 16.13 11.37
CA VAL A 157 21.84 16.57 12.54
C VAL A 157 21.13 16.22 13.86
N GLY A 158 19.78 16.16 13.85
CA GLY A 158 18.93 15.81 14.98
C GLY A 158 17.46 16.05 14.68
N GLY A 159 16.59 15.57 15.57
CA GLY A 159 15.14 15.65 15.41
C GLY A 159 14.58 14.61 14.46
N ALA A 160 13.37 14.87 13.96
CA ALA A 160 12.65 13.98 13.04
C ALA A 160 11.71 14.77 12.13
N TYR A 161 11.44 14.23 10.95
CA TYR A 161 10.32 14.67 10.12
C TYR A 161 9.35 13.54 9.85
N ALA A 162 8.07 13.89 9.69
CA ALA A 162 7.01 12.94 9.36
C ALA A 162 6.39 13.33 8.01
N ARG A 163 6.34 12.39 7.07
CA ARG A 163 5.65 12.54 5.80
C ARG A 163 4.34 11.76 5.82
N ILE A 164 3.23 12.47 5.62
CA ILE A 164 1.87 11.89 5.59
C ILE A 164 1.26 12.23 4.22
N GLY A 165 1.32 11.28 3.29
CA GLY A 165 0.94 11.54 1.90
C GLY A 165 1.82 12.64 1.29
N ASP A 166 1.21 13.76 0.90
CA ASP A 166 1.90 14.91 0.29
C ASP A 166 2.32 15.99 1.33
N ARG A 167 1.98 15.79 2.61
CA ARG A 167 2.32 16.72 3.69
C ARG A 167 3.56 16.27 4.41
N ILE A 168 4.51 17.19 4.59
CA ILE A 168 5.70 16.99 5.42
C ILE A 168 5.56 17.85 6.67
N ILE A 169 5.70 17.23 7.83
CA ILE A 169 5.78 17.88 9.13
C ILE A 169 7.22 17.73 9.56
N ASP A 170 8.02 18.77 9.36
CA ASP A 170 9.44 18.78 9.66
C ASP A 170 9.69 19.49 10.99
N ARG A 171 10.38 18.80 11.88
CA ARG A 171 10.91 19.28 13.17
C ARG A 171 12.39 18.89 13.33
N SER A 172 13.12 18.78 12.22
CA SER A 172 14.54 18.55 12.25
C SER A 172 15.29 19.80 12.75
N VAL A 173 16.38 19.55 13.42
CA VAL A 173 17.29 20.63 13.88
C VAL A 173 17.85 21.40 12.68
N SER A 174 18.09 20.74 11.58
CA SER A 174 18.56 21.34 10.32
C SER A 174 17.58 22.42 9.83
N THR A 175 16.28 22.11 9.74
CA THR A 175 15.26 23.08 9.31
C THR A 175 15.11 24.23 10.31
N LEU A 176 15.22 23.94 11.62
CA LEU A 176 15.19 24.98 12.63
C LEU A 176 16.38 25.96 12.49
N LEU A 177 17.60 25.44 12.34
CA LEU A 177 18.81 26.25 12.13
C LEU A 177 18.70 27.10 10.85
N GLN A 178 18.21 26.51 9.78
CA GLN A 178 17.99 27.22 8.51
C GLN A 178 16.96 28.34 8.64
N SER A 179 15.89 28.12 9.41
CA SER A 179 14.87 29.14 9.67
C SER A 179 15.42 30.30 10.52
N ILE A 180 16.31 30.02 11.49
CA ILE A 180 16.98 31.02 12.31
C ILE A 180 17.97 31.83 11.43
N ALA A 181 18.78 31.16 10.63
CA ALA A 181 19.70 31.84 9.72
C ALA A 181 18.95 32.80 8.77
N ASN A 182 17.87 32.33 8.14
CA ASN A 182 17.07 33.19 7.26
C ASN A 182 16.50 34.42 7.97
N ARG A 183 15.99 34.26 9.20
CA ARG A 183 15.51 35.42 10.01
C ARG A 183 16.60 36.41 10.36
N LEU A 184 17.83 35.93 10.64
CA LEU A 184 18.96 36.81 10.92
C LEU A 184 19.34 37.61 9.67
N TYR A 185 19.31 37.01 8.48
CA TYR A 185 19.54 37.72 7.22
C TYR A 185 18.49 38.78 6.92
N GLU A 186 17.20 38.48 7.19
CA GLU A 186 16.08 39.43 6.98
C GLU A 186 16.14 40.64 7.92
N VAL A 187 16.72 40.49 9.12
CA VAL A 187 16.85 41.58 10.11
C VAL A 187 18.11 42.41 9.87
N SER A 188 19.07 41.91 9.08
CA SER A 188 20.37 42.56 8.81
C SER A 188 20.36 43.46 7.56
N VAL A 189 19.20 43.64 6.92
CA VAL A 189 18.95 44.55 5.79
C VAL A 189 17.97 45.64 6.21
#